data_03d43122bb8d6289775cef30a052d5fb
#
_entry.id   03d43122bb8d6289775cef30a052d5fb
#
_cell.length_a   1.000
_cell.length_b   1.000
_cell.length_c   1.000
_cell.angle_alpha   90.00
_cell.angle_beta   90.00
_cell.angle_gamma   90.00
#
_symmetry.space_group_name_H-M   'P 1'
#
loop_
_entity.id
_entity.type
_entity.pdbx_description
1 polymer ?
#
loop_
_entity_poly.entity_id
_entity_poly.type
_entity_poly.pdbx_seq_one_letter_code
_entity_poly.pdbx_strand_id
1 'polypeptide(L)'
;MRELIEFYFATENVHKLEEAKMALGQHKIDVEKLEGVSKIEIQHVDLEEIAATALALILPKTEKPIFVEDSGLFVHDLNGFPGPYSSYIFDTIGINGLLKLLDGAKTRKAEFKSSVAFGKGGKWLATFSSTTEGTIQLQSRGSNGFGFDPIFVPIWAQKTFAEMDLREKTVYSHRSKALAKLALWYLNESKQAEKSKKVSTSSKSEK
;
A
#
# COMPACT_ATOMS: atom_id res chain seq x y z
N MET A 1 10.42 21.84 19.05
CA MET A 1 9.97 21.48 17.68
C MET A 1 9.77 19.98 17.67
N ARG A 2 8.62 19.47 17.19
CA ARG A 2 8.49 18.03 16.96
C ARG A 2 9.36 17.67 15.76
N GLU A 3 10.17 16.64 15.91
CA GLU A 3 10.98 16.10 14.81
C GLU A 3 10.05 15.65 13.68
N LEU A 4 10.37 16.05 12.47
CA LEU A 4 9.63 15.65 11.27
C LEU A 4 9.85 14.15 11.06
N ILE A 5 8.77 13.38 11.02
CA ILE A 5 8.86 11.94 10.74
C ILE A 5 8.85 11.80 9.22
N GLU A 6 9.88 11.18 8.68
CA GLU A 6 10.02 10.94 7.23
C GLU A 6 10.21 9.45 6.95
N PHE A 7 9.43 8.92 6.00
CA PHE A 7 9.55 7.56 5.49
C PHE A 7 9.99 7.58 4.03
N TYR A 8 10.74 6.57 3.63
CA TYR A 8 11.18 6.40 2.26
C TYR A 8 10.45 5.23 1.60
N PHE A 9 9.82 5.49 0.48
CA PHE A 9 9.07 4.50 -0.28
C PHE A 9 9.88 3.97 -1.45
N ALA A 10 10.18 2.67 -1.45
CA ALA A 10 10.85 1.99 -2.56
C ALA A 10 9.82 1.64 -3.64
N THR A 11 9.56 2.57 -4.54
CA THR A 11 8.63 2.42 -5.67
C THR A 11 9.06 3.23 -6.87
N GLU A 12 8.80 2.69 -8.07
CA GLU A 12 8.90 3.44 -9.34
C GLU A 12 7.53 3.98 -9.80
N ASN A 13 6.44 3.57 -9.14
CA ASN A 13 5.09 3.99 -9.50
C ASN A 13 4.74 5.32 -8.84
N VAL A 14 4.66 6.39 -9.65
CA VAL A 14 4.36 7.75 -9.18
C VAL A 14 2.99 7.86 -8.52
N HIS A 15 1.99 7.14 -9.01
CA HIS A 15 0.65 7.16 -8.42
C HIS A 15 0.62 6.50 -7.04
N LYS A 16 1.35 5.39 -6.84
CA LYS A 16 1.51 4.78 -5.52
C LYS A 16 2.19 5.75 -4.55
N LEU A 17 3.19 6.51 -5.01
CA LEU A 17 3.88 7.50 -4.18
C LEU A 17 2.94 8.64 -3.77
N GLU A 18 2.14 9.18 -4.70
CA GLU A 18 1.15 10.23 -4.41
C GLU A 18 0.09 9.77 -3.40
N GLU A 19 -0.44 8.56 -3.59
CA GLU A 19 -1.39 7.96 -2.64
C GLU A 19 -0.75 7.77 -1.25
N ALA A 20 0.51 7.35 -1.19
CA ALA A 20 1.23 7.19 0.08
C ALA A 20 1.48 8.53 0.78
N LYS A 21 1.88 9.57 0.04
CA LYS A 21 2.04 10.94 0.57
C LYS A 21 0.73 11.45 1.17
N MET A 22 -0.39 11.26 0.46
CA MET A 22 -1.71 11.67 0.94
C MET A 22 -2.12 10.90 2.21
N ALA A 23 -1.96 9.57 2.23
CA ALA A 23 -2.38 8.72 3.34
C ALA A 23 -1.56 8.97 4.61
N LEU A 24 -0.22 8.98 4.50
CA LEU A 24 0.69 9.16 5.62
C LEU A 24 0.74 10.62 6.11
N GLY A 25 0.54 11.59 5.22
CA GLY A 25 0.44 13.00 5.57
C GLY A 25 -0.69 13.31 6.56
N GLN A 26 -1.80 12.55 6.55
CA GLN A 26 -2.87 12.65 7.55
C GLN A 26 -2.37 12.33 8.97
N HIS A 27 -1.28 11.56 9.10
CA HIS A 27 -0.62 11.18 10.32
C HIS A 27 0.63 12.03 10.63
N LYS A 28 0.90 13.09 9.85
CA LYS A 28 2.09 13.94 9.95
C LYS A 28 3.39 13.17 9.73
N ILE A 29 3.36 12.25 8.80
CA ILE A 29 4.52 11.49 8.32
C ILE A 29 4.73 11.89 6.86
N ASP A 30 5.88 12.45 6.54
CA ASP A 30 6.28 12.77 5.19
C ASP A 30 6.79 11.52 4.47
N VAL A 31 6.61 11.47 3.16
CA VAL A 31 7.04 10.35 2.33
C VAL A 31 7.89 10.85 1.17
N GLU A 32 9.08 10.30 1.05
CA GLU A 32 9.96 10.53 -0.09
C GLU A 32 10.22 9.24 -0.85
N LYS A 33 10.48 9.36 -2.16
CA LYS A 33 10.92 8.22 -2.97
C LYS A 33 12.32 7.80 -2.51
N LEU A 34 12.53 6.50 -2.35
CA LEU A 34 13.87 5.97 -2.10
C LEU A 34 14.62 5.90 -3.44
N GLU A 35 15.59 6.79 -3.62
CA GLU A 35 16.41 6.85 -4.82
C GLU A 35 17.57 5.84 -4.80
N GLY A 36 18.02 5.42 -5.99
CA GLY A 36 19.20 4.57 -6.16
C GLY A 36 19.00 3.10 -5.80
N VAL A 37 17.75 2.66 -5.58
CA VAL A 37 17.42 1.27 -5.26
C VAL A 37 16.27 0.79 -6.13
N SER A 38 16.51 -0.27 -6.91
CA SER A 38 15.44 -0.92 -7.66
C SER A 38 14.73 -1.95 -6.79
N LYS A 39 13.40 -1.90 -6.76
CA LYS A 39 12.56 -2.92 -6.14
C LYS A 39 12.62 -4.19 -6.99
N ILE A 40 13.04 -5.29 -6.40
CA ILE A 40 12.95 -6.62 -7.01
C ILE A 40 11.71 -7.30 -6.47
N GLU A 41 10.84 -7.73 -7.37
CA GLU A 41 9.60 -8.45 -7.02
C GLU A 41 9.76 -9.93 -7.38
N ILE A 42 9.54 -10.80 -6.41
CA ILE A 42 9.45 -12.24 -6.66
C ILE A 42 8.09 -12.60 -7.24
N GLN A 43 8.01 -13.70 -7.97
CA GLN A 43 6.72 -14.28 -8.37
C GLN A 43 6.16 -15.11 -7.21
N HIS A 44 5.11 -14.61 -6.58
CA HIS A 44 4.43 -15.29 -5.48
C HIS A 44 2.93 -14.93 -5.48
N VAL A 45 2.11 -15.76 -4.85
CA VAL A 45 0.66 -15.54 -4.76
C VAL A 45 0.27 -14.63 -3.59
N ASP A 46 1.15 -14.51 -2.60
CA ASP A 46 0.94 -13.73 -1.39
C ASP A 46 1.67 -12.39 -1.48
N LEU A 47 0.91 -11.29 -1.40
CA LEU A 47 1.45 -9.92 -1.43
C LEU A 47 2.35 -9.61 -0.22
N GLU A 48 2.13 -10.27 0.93
CA GLU A 48 2.98 -10.08 2.11
C GLU A 48 4.38 -10.61 1.86
N GLU A 49 4.49 -11.81 1.28
CA GLU A 49 5.77 -12.41 0.92
C GLU A 49 6.51 -11.60 -0.15
N ILE A 50 5.78 -11.07 -1.15
CA ILE A 50 6.36 -10.19 -2.18
C ILE A 50 6.93 -8.93 -1.54
N ALA A 51 6.14 -8.24 -0.71
CA ALA A 51 6.57 -7.00 -0.06
C ALA A 51 7.70 -7.23 0.94
N ALA A 52 7.63 -8.29 1.77
CA ALA A 52 8.65 -8.62 2.76
C ALA A 52 9.99 -9.01 2.11
N THR A 53 9.95 -9.83 1.06
CA THR A 53 11.16 -10.22 0.32
C THR A 53 11.80 -9.02 -0.36
N ALA A 54 11.01 -8.18 -1.04
CA ALA A 54 11.52 -6.97 -1.66
C ALA A 54 12.16 -6.02 -0.63
N LEU A 55 11.54 -5.85 0.54
CA LEU A 55 12.12 -5.07 1.64
C LEU A 55 13.44 -5.68 2.14
N ALA A 56 13.51 -7.00 2.35
CA ALA A 56 14.71 -7.67 2.84
C ALA A 56 15.92 -7.48 1.91
N LEU A 57 15.70 -7.39 0.61
CA LEU A 57 16.76 -7.11 -0.38
C LEU A 57 17.25 -5.65 -0.37
N ILE A 58 16.44 -4.74 0.16
CA ILE A 58 16.75 -3.30 0.21
C ILE A 58 17.38 -2.91 1.56
N LEU A 59 16.94 -3.50 2.66
CA LEU A 59 17.36 -3.16 4.02
C LEU A 59 18.88 -3.08 4.21
N PRO A 60 19.71 -3.99 3.66
CA PRO A 60 21.17 -3.90 3.82
C PRO A 60 21.81 -2.67 3.16
N LYS A 61 21.06 -1.95 2.32
CA LYS A 61 21.57 -0.82 1.55
C LYS A 61 21.28 0.54 2.19
N THR A 62 20.50 0.59 3.29
CA THR A 62 20.09 1.85 3.89
C THR A 62 19.71 1.71 5.37
N GLU A 63 20.04 2.73 6.16
CA GLU A 63 19.61 2.88 7.56
C GLU A 63 18.29 3.66 7.71
N LYS A 64 17.77 4.20 6.59
CA LYS A 64 16.55 5.02 6.58
C LYS A 64 15.32 4.19 6.97
N PRO A 65 14.27 4.83 7.53
CA PRO A 65 12.98 4.19 7.69
C PRO A 65 12.32 4.02 6.33
N ILE A 66 12.27 2.79 5.83
CA ILE A 66 11.79 2.47 4.49
C ILE A 66 10.58 1.56 4.54
N PHE A 67 9.75 1.66 3.52
CA PHE A 67 8.71 0.68 3.27
C PHE A 67 8.64 0.29 1.79
N VAL A 68 8.14 -0.91 1.58
CA VAL A 68 7.78 -1.47 0.28
C VAL A 68 6.29 -1.78 0.31
N GLU A 69 5.60 -1.57 -0.78
CA GLU A 69 4.18 -1.92 -0.91
C GLU A 69 3.98 -2.76 -2.16
N ASP A 70 3.22 -3.85 -1.99
CA ASP A 70 2.70 -4.61 -3.11
C ASP A 70 1.18 -4.70 -3.06
N SER A 71 0.53 -4.71 -4.23
CA SER A 71 -0.93 -4.67 -4.31
C SER A 71 -1.46 -5.28 -5.59
N GLY A 72 -2.70 -5.77 -5.51
CA GLY A 72 -3.36 -6.35 -6.66
C GLY A 72 -4.89 -6.32 -6.57
N LEU A 73 -5.52 -6.49 -7.72
CA LEU A 73 -6.95 -6.70 -7.90
C LEU A 73 -7.23 -8.21 -7.92
N PHE A 74 -8.13 -8.67 -7.07
CA PHE A 74 -8.53 -10.07 -6.97
C PHE A 74 -10.02 -10.18 -7.33
N VAL A 75 -10.34 -10.85 -8.44
CA VAL A 75 -11.71 -11.02 -8.93
C VAL A 75 -12.22 -12.40 -8.57
N HIS A 76 -13.35 -12.48 -7.87
CA HIS A 76 -13.83 -13.74 -7.28
C HIS A 76 -14.17 -14.80 -8.35
N ASP A 77 -14.92 -14.44 -9.39
CA ASP A 77 -15.30 -15.38 -10.47
C ASP A 77 -14.10 -15.82 -11.33
N LEU A 78 -12.96 -15.16 -11.19
CA LEU A 78 -11.69 -15.54 -11.82
C LEU A 78 -10.72 -16.19 -10.83
N ASN A 79 -11.21 -16.73 -9.70
CA ASN A 79 -10.41 -17.39 -8.66
C ASN A 79 -9.26 -16.50 -8.14
N GLY A 80 -9.49 -15.19 -8.05
CA GLY A 80 -8.51 -14.22 -7.58
C GLY A 80 -7.59 -13.65 -8.66
N PHE A 81 -7.71 -14.09 -9.94
CA PHE A 81 -6.98 -13.45 -11.04
C PHE A 81 -7.45 -11.98 -11.21
N PRO A 82 -6.59 -11.02 -11.54
CA PRO A 82 -5.14 -11.13 -11.78
C PRO A 82 -4.26 -11.23 -10.52
N GLY A 83 -4.77 -10.87 -9.33
CA GLY A 83 -4.02 -10.96 -8.09
C GLY A 83 -2.73 -10.14 -8.10
N PRO A 84 -1.60 -10.69 -7.63
CA PRO A 84 -0.30 -10.02 -7.63
C PRO A 84 0.20 -9.59 -9.01
N TYR A 85 -0.30 -10.23 -10.07
CA TYR A 85 0.07 -9.93 -11.46
C TYR A 85 -0.74 -8.77 -12.07
N SER A 86 -1.43 -7.98 -11.28
CA SER A 86 -2.33 -6.90 -11.73
C SER A 86 -1.68 -5.91 -12.69
N SER A 87 -0.44 -5.48 -12.43
CA SER A 87 0.29 -4.57 -13.33
C SER A 87 0.57 -5.25 -14.67
N TYR A 88 1.13 -6.44 -14.66
CA TYR A 88 1.42 -7.19 -15.89
C TYR A 88 0.17 -7.45 -16.75
N ILE A 89 -0.94 -7.82 -16.12
CA ILE A 89 -2.21 -8.06 -16.82
C ILE A 89 -2.79 -6.76 -17.37
N PHE A 90 -2.67 -5.66 -16.62
CA PHE A 90 -3.08 -4.35 -17.12
C PHE A 90 -2.28 -3.93 -18.34
N ASP A 91 -0.96 -4.13 -18.33
CA ASP A 91 -0.05 -3.74 -19.43
C ASP A 91 -0.20 -4.64 -20.67
N THR A 92 -0.72 -5.88 -20.52
CA THR A 92 -0.85 -6.84 -21.61
C THR A 92 -2.25 -6.86 -22.23
N ILE A 93 -3.27 -7.22 -21.45
CA ILE A 93 -4.65 -7.31 -21.95
C ILE A 93 -5.53 -6.12 -21.55
N GLY A 94 -5.09 -5.32 -20.59
CA GLY A 94 -5.76 -4.11 -20.13
C GLY A 94 -7.15 -4.34 -19.53
N ILE A 95 -7.87 -3.24 -19.36
CA ILE A 95 -9.25 -3.27 -18.84
C ILE A 95 -10.16 -4.07 -19.76
N ASN A 96 -10.06 -3.88 -21.08
CA ASN A 96 -10.93 -4.55 -22.04
C ASN A 96 -10.75 -6.08 -22.01
N GLY A 97 -9.51 -6.56 -21.82
CA GLY A 97 -9.24 -7.99 -21.68
C GLY A 97 -9.86 -8.56 -20.41
N LEU A 98 -9.70 -7.87 -19.27
CA LEU A 98 -10.31 -8.28 -18.01
C LEU A 98 -11.85 -8.31 -18.10
N LEU A 99 -12.45 -7.30 -18.72
CA LEU A 99 -13.91 -7.24 -18.91
C LEU A 99 -14.42 -8.40 -19.77
N LYS A 100 -13.69 -8.79 -20.84
CA LYS A 100 -14.02 -9.97 -21.68
C LYS A 100 -13.94 -11.28 -20.88
N LEU A 101 -12.98 -11.44 -19.99
CA LEU A 101 -12.89 -12.61 -19.11
C LEU A 101 -14.08 -12.71 -18.14
N LEU A 102 -14.76 -11.60 -17.89
CA LEU A 102 -15.95 -11.53 -17.04
C LEU A 102 -17.27 -11.58 -17.84
N ASP A 103 -17.22 -11.87 -19.14
CA ASP A 103 -18.44 -12.12 -19.92
C ASP A 103 -19.11 -13.40 -19.41
N GLY A 104 -20.41 -13.31 -19.06
CA GLY A 104 -21.15 -14.42 -18.47
C GLY A 104 -20.81 -14.77 -17.02
N ALA A 105 -19.98 -14.00 -16.34
CA ALA A 105 -19.64 -14.21 -14.92
C ALA A 105 -20.91 -14.12 -14.04
N LYS A 106 -21.01 -15.02 -13.04
CA LYS A 106 -22.13 -15.07 -12.08
C LYS A 106 -22.13 -13.89 -11.13
N THR A 107 -20.95 -13.41 -10.79
CA THR A 107 -20.75 -12.22 -9.95
C THR A 107 -19.59 -11.39 -10.50
N ARG A 108 -19.61 -10.12 -10.19
CA ARG A 108 -18.49 -9.21 -10.51
C ARG A 108 -17.79 -8.72 -9.25
N LYS A 109 -17.97 -9.45 -8.14
CA LYS A 109 -17.30 -9.14 -6.87
C LYS A 109 -15.79 -9.23 -7.03
N ALA A 110 -15.13 -8.26 -6.48
CA ALA A 110 -13.67 -8.18 -6.50
C ALA A 110 -13.17 -7.45 -5.26
N GLU A 111 -11.89 -7.55 -5.01
CA GLU A 111 -11.22 -6.83 -3.93
C GLU A 111 -9.85 -6.34 -4.38
N PHE A 112 -9.51 -5.13 -3.99
CA PHE A 112 -8.13 -4.69 -3.99
C PHE A 112 -7.47 -5.03 -2.66
N LYS A 113 -6.27 -5.61 -2.71
CA LYS A 113 -5.44 -5.87 -1.53
C LYS A 113 -4.13 -5.09 -1.64
N SER A 114 -3.60 -4.70 -0.49
CA SER A 114 -2.27 -4.10 -0.37
C SER A 114 -1.57 -4.64 0.86
N SER A 115 -0.28 -4.95 0.72
CA SER A 115 0.63 -5.31 1.80
C SER A 115 1.80 -4.34 1.83
N VAL A 116 2.08 -3.79 3.00
CA VAL A 116 3.14 -2.84 3.27
C VAL A 116 4.13 -3.48 4.24
N ALA A 117 5.36 -3.72 3.81
CA ALA A 117 6.46 -4.16 4.68
C ALA A 117 7.32 -2.95 5.05
N PHE A 118 7.64 -2.78 6.33
CA PHE A 118 8.38 -1.66 6.89
C PHE A 118 9.63 -2.10 7.63
N GLY A 119 10.73 -1.36 7.43
CA GLY A 119 11.99 -1.59 8.11
C GLY A 119 12.77 -0.30 8.38
N LYS A 120 13.70 -0.36 9.33
CA LYS A 120 14.57 0.75 9.73
C LYS A 120 15.88 0.22 10.31
N GLY A 121 16.99 0.93 10.06
CA GLY A 121 18.28 0.56 10.65
C GLY A 121 18.76 -0.81 10.20
N GLY A 122 18.56 -1.17 8.92
CA GLY A 122 18.92 -2.45 8.37
C GLY A 122 18.07 -3.64 8.84
N LYS A 123 16.98 -3.40 9.59
CA LYS A 123 16.12 -4.46 10.18
C LYS A 123 14.69 -4.36 9.66
N TRP A 124 14.11 -5.50 9.29
CA TRP A 124 12.68 -5.64 9.11
C TRP A 124 11.96 -5.50 10.46
N LEU A 125 10.84 -4.79 10.49
CA LEU A 125 10.12 -4.51 11.73
C LEU A 125 8.68 -5.03 11.71
N ALA A 126 7.90 -4.79 10.64
CA ALA A 126 6.50 -5.18 10.60
C ALA A 126 5.94 -5.23 9.17
N THR A 127 4.84 -5.96 8.99
CA THR A 127 4.03 -5.97 7.77
C THR A 127 2.58 -5.62 8.10
N PHE A 128 1.93 -4.86 7.22
CA PHE A 128 0.56 -4.38 7.38
C PHE A 128 -0.22 -4.59 6.09
N SER A 129 -1.29 -5.38 6.16
CA SER A 129 -2.14 -5.65 5.01
C SER A 129 -3.53 -5.09 5.19
N SER A 130 -4.17 -4.73 4.08
CA SER A 130 -5.56 -4.30 4.06
C SER A 130 -6.23 -4.62 2.74
N THR A 131 -7.55 -4.76 2.81
CA THR A 131 -8.41 -5.09 1.68
C THR A 131 -9.49 -4.02 1.53
N THR A 132 -9.88 -3.76 0.29
CA THR A 132 -11.08 -3.01 -0.05
C THR A 132 -11.92 -3.86 -0.99
N GLU A 133 -13.04 -4.33 -0.48
CA GLU A 133 -14.04 -5.05 -1.25
C GLU A 133 -14.80 -4.10 -2.19
N GLY A 134 -15.27 -4.63 -3.32
CA GLY A 134 -16.02 -3.87 -4.32
C GLY A 134 -16.54 -4.73 -5.46
N THR A 135 -16.87 -4.06 -6.55
CA THR A 135 -17.40 -4.71 -7.76
C THR A 135 -16.76 -4.15 -9.02
N ILE A 136 -16.54 -5.02 -10.00
CA ILE A 136 -16.10 -4.63 -11.35
C ILE A 136 -17.31 -4.17 -12.17
N GLN A 137 -17.23 -2.97 -12.72
CA GLN A 137 -18.25 -2.39 -13.58
C GLN A 137 -18.24 -3.03 -14.97
N LEU A 138 -19.33 -2.86 -15.71
CA LEU A 138 -19.45 -3.36 -17.10
C LEU A 138 -18.59 -2.54 -18.09
N GLN A 139 -18.30 -1.29 -17.75
CA GLN A 139 -17.52 -0.37 -18.58
C GLN A 139 -16.70 0.58 -17.70
N SER A 140 -15.65 1.14 -18.27
CA SER A 140 -14.80 2.15 -17.61
C SER A 140 -15.56 3.44 -17.34
N ARG A 141 -15.34 4.05 -16.18
CA ARG A 141 -15.84 5.37 -15.79
C ARG A 141 -14.74 6.14 -15.05
N GLY A 142 -14.65 7.44 -15.34
CA GLY A 142 -13.64 8.32 -14.77
C GLY A 142 -12.27 8.20 -15.47
N SER A 143 -11.36 9.09 -15.10
CA SER A 143 -10.03 9.20 -15.72
C SER A 143 -8.91 9.43 -14.72
N ASN A 144 -9.21 9.49 -13.42
CA ASN A 144 -8.20 9.61 -12.37
C ASN A 144 -7.56 8.25 -12.02
N GLY A 145 -6.47 8.29 -11.27
CA GLY A 145 -5.81 7.09 -10.77
C GLY A 145 -5.08 6.30 -11.85
N PHE A 146 -5.03 4.96 -11.70
CA PHE A 146 -4.25 4.09 -12.58
C PHE A 146 -4.79 2.64 -12.56
N GLY A 147 -4.29 1.83 -13.50
CA GLY A 147 -4.60 0.41 -13.57
C GLY A 147 -6.10 0.13 -13.74
N PHE A 148 -6.66 -0.65 -12.85
CA PHE A 148 -8.07 -1.06 -12.90
C PHE A 148 -9.02 -0.10 -12.14
N ASP A 149 -8.56 1.07 -11.70
CA ASP A 149 -9.38 2.09 -11.05
C ASP A 149 -10.65 2.47 -11.83
N PRO A 150 -10.63 2.57 -13.19
CA PRO A 150 -11.81 2.94 -13.97
C PRO A 150 -12.97 1.93 -13.93
N ILE A 151 -12.73 0.71 -13.50
CA ILE A 151 -13.76 -0.34 -13.47
C ILE A 151 -14.07 -0.85 -12.05
N PHE A 152 -13.41 -0.37 -11.02
CA PHE A 152 -13.63 -0.84 -9.65
C PHE A 152 -14.42 0.17 -8.83
N VAL A 153 -15.58 -0.24 -8.32
CA VAL A 153 -16.39 0.52 -7.36
C VAL A 153 -16.27 -0.14 -5.99
N PRO A 154 -15.68 0.54 -5.00
CA PRO A 154 -15.59 0.00 -3.65
C PRO A 154 -16.96 -0.12 -2.99
N ILE A 155 -17.11 -1.06 -2.06
CA ILE A 155 -18.34 -1.21 -1.27
C ILE A 155 -18.64 0.10 -0.54
N TRP A 156 -19.92 0.47 -0.46
CA TRP A 156 -20.42 1.72 0.12
C TRP A 156 -20.12 2.99 -0.72
N ALA A 157 -19.52 2.84 -1.92
CA ALA A 157 -19.38 3.94 -2.87
C ALA A 157 -20.30 3.73 -4.10
N GLN A 158 -20.54 4.84 -4.82
CA GLN A 158 -21.27 4.82 -6.11
C GLN A 158 -20.36 5.14 -7.31
N LYS A 159 -19.17 5.65 -7.01
CA LYS A 159 -18.15 6.03 -7.97
C LYS A 159 -17.08 4.95 -8.09
N THR A 160 -16.51 4.81 -9.29
CA THR A 160 -15.26 4.07 -9.46
C THR A 160 -14.11 4.83 -8.80
N PHE A 161 -13.00 4.15 -8.52
CA PHE A 161 -11.80 4.83 -8.05
C PHE A 161 -11.33 5.94 -9.02
N ALA A 162 -11.53 5.77 -10.33
CA ALA A 162 -11.15 6.77 -11.31
C ALA A 162 -12.13 7.95 -11.43
N GLU A 163 -13.33 7.87 -10.86
CA GLU A 163 -14.26 9.00 -10.71
C GLU A 163 -14.03 9.80 -9.42
N MET A 164 -13.18 9.30 -8.51
CA MET A 164 -12.81 9.95 -7.25
C MET A 164 -11.58 10.83 -7.44
N ASP A 165 -11.51 11.96 -6.74
CA ASP A 165 -10.24 12.61 -6.53
C ASP A 165 -9.35 11.82 -5.55
N LEU A 166 -8.08 12.19 -5.43
CA LEU A 166 -7.14 11.47 -4.57
C LEU A 166 -7.56 11.46 -3.09
N ARG A 167 -8.14 12.55 -2.61
CA ARG A 167 -8.62 12.67 -1.21
C ARG A 167 -9.81 11.75 -0.97
N GLU A 168 -10.79 11.72 -1.88
CA GLU A 168 -11.96 10.84 -1.81
C GLU A 168 -11.51 9.37 -1.89
N LYS A 169 -10.61 9.02 -2.83
CA LYS A 169 -10.07 7.68 -2.97
C LYS A 169 -9.38 7.19 -1.70
N THR A 170 -8.65 8.07 -0.99
CA THR A 170 -7.93 7.74 0.24
C THR A 170 -8.86 7.16 1.32
N VAL A 171 -10.13 7.54 1.37
CA VAL A 171 -11.11 7.02 2.35
C VAL A 171 -11.38 5.54 2.13
N TYR A 172 -11.42 5.10 0.88
CA TYR A 172 -11.79 3.72 0.51
C TYR A 172 -10.56 2.83 0.25
N SER A 173 -9.43 3.41 -0.13
CA SER A 173 -8.27 2.71 -0.68
C SER A 173 -7.69 1.66 0.27
N HIS A 174 -7.45 0.46 -0.26
CA HIS A 174 -6.70 -0.62 0.38
C HIS A 174 -5.31 -0.18 0.82
N ARG A 175 -4.60 0.58 -0.04
CA ARG A 175 -3.25 1.13 0.24
C ARG A 175 -3.30 2.11 1.39
N SER A 176 -4.22 3.05 1.38
CA SER A 176 -4.36 4.04 2.46
C SER A 176 -4.66 3.38 3.80
N LYS A 177 -5.50 2.35 3.82
CA LYS A 177 -5.80 1.58 5.03
C LYS A 177 -4.58 0.81 5.56
N ALA A 178 -3.78 0.20 4.68
CA ALA A 178 -2.54 -0.48 5.09
C ALA A 178 -1.50 0.51 5.64
N LEU A 179 -1.33 1.65 4.96
CA LEU A 179 -0.42 2.71 5.41
C LEU A 179 -0.87 3.38 6.72
N ALA A 180 -2.18 3.53 6.94
CA ALA A 180 -2.70 4.02 8.22
C ALA A 180 -2.36 3.06 9.38
N LYS A 181 -2.42 1.74 9.16
CA LYS A 181 -1.98 0.75 10.15
C LYS A 181 -0.50 0.90 10.47
N LEU A 182 0.36 1.06 9.46
CA LEU A 182 1.78 1.36 9.64
C LEU A 182 1.99 2.63 10.46
N ALA A 183 1.31 3.73 10.10
CA ALA A 183 1.44 5.01 10.79
C ALA A 183 1.07 4.91 12.28
N LEU A 184 -0.07 4.31 12.59
CA LEU A 184 -0.55 4.13 13.96
C LEU A 184 0.39 3.26 14.78
N TRP A 185 0.87 2.16 14.20
CA TRP A 185 1.86 1.29 14.86
C TRP A 185 3.15 2.06 15.15
N TYR A 186 3.74 2.73 14.17
CA TYR A 186 5.00 3.46 14.33
C TYR A 186 4.92 4.57 15.38
N LEU A 187 3.82 5.33 15.39
CA LEU A 187 3.60 6.40 16.37
C LEU A 187 3.43 5.84 17.79
N ASN A 188 2.85 4.66 17.96
CA ASN A 188 2.72 4.00 19.25
C ASN A 188 4.08 3.47 19.77
N GLU A 189 4.85 2.80 18.91
CA GLU A 189 6.21 2.33 19.23
C GLU A 189 7.14 3.49 19.65
N SER A 190 7.09 4.60 18.90
CA SER A 190 7.88 5.79 19.22
C SER A 190 7.55 6.36 20.60
N LYS A 191 6.26 6.43 20.95
CA LYS A 191 5.82 6.90 22.28
C LYS A 191 6.28 5.97 23.42
N GLN A 192 6.27 4.66 23.20
CA GLN A 192 6.73 3.68 24.19
C GLN A 192 8.25 3.79 24.41
N ALA A 193 9.01 3.94 23.33
CA ALA A 193 10.47 4.13 23.39
C ALA A 193 10.86 5.42 24.14
N GLU A 194 10.13 6.52 23.95
CA GLU A 194 10.35 7.77 24.70
C GLU A 194 10.06 7.62 26.19
N LYS A 195 8.97 6.93 26.55
CA LYS A 195 8.62 6.67 27.95
C LYS A 195 9.68 5.81 28.65
N SER A 196 10.17 4.77 28.00
CA SER A 196 11.20 3.88 28.53
C SER A 196 12.53 4.62 28.77
N LYS A 197 12.91 5.54 27.87
CA LYS A 197 14.10 6.39 28.04
C LYS A 197 13.97 7.34 29.22
N LYS A 198 12.82 7.95 29.46
CA LYS A 198 12.59 8.88 30.60
C LYS A 198 12.66 8.15 31.92
N VAL A 199 12.15 6.94 32.04
CA VAL A 199 12.24 6.13 33.27
C VAL A 199 13.68 5.74 33.58
N SER A 200 14.47 5.38 32.57
CA SER A 200 15.88 4.99 32.75
C SER A 200 16.80 6.17 33.13
N THR A 201 16.45 7.40 32.76
CA THR A 201 17.22 8.61 33.15
C THR A 201 16.90 9.09 34.56
N SER A 202 15.64 8.95 35.03
CA SER A 202 15.26 9.33 36.39
C SER A 202 15.87 8.41 37.45
N SER A 203 16.06 7.12 37.15
CA SER A 203 16.68 6.16 38.06
C SER A 203 18.23 6.31 38.20
N LYS A 204 18.89 7.07 37.32
CA LYS A 204 20.33 7.34 37.35
C LYS A 204 20.69 8.64 38.08
N SER A 205 19.71 9.53 38.34
CA SER A 205 19.94 10.80 39.05
C SER A 205 19.74 10.70 40.58
N GLU A 206 19.35 9.54 41.09
CA GLU A 206 19.15 9.27 42.52
C GLU A 206 20.28 8.41 43.14
N LYS A 207 21.40 8.27 42.46
CA LYS A 207 22.63 7.65 42.98
C LYS A 207 23.77 8.67 42.91
#